data_1f1bb301ac8e51ad164e893de2a3c6a1
#
_entry.id   1f1bb301ac8e51ad164e893de2a3c6a1
#
_cell.length_a   1.000
_cell.length_b   1.000
_cell.length_c   1.000
_cell.angle_alpha   90.00
_cell.angle_beta   90.00
_cell.angle_gamma   90.00
#
_symmetry.space_group_name_H-M   'P 1'
#
loop_
_entity.id
_entity.type
_entity.pdbx_description
1 polymer ?
#
loop_
_entity_poly.entity_id
_entity_poly.type
_entity_poly.pdbx_seq_one_letter_code
_entity_poly.pdbx_strand_id
1 'polypeptide(L)'
;SVVAAAPAGVEVIVADNGSTDDSLAALAAGFPSVTVLRMDRNYGFAGGYNRALEHIEADYYLLLNSDVETPEGWLAPILDCLDRNPDVAVAAPKLISCADRTEFEYAGAAGGFIDYLGYPFCRGRILRCVEKDRGQYDDERDVFWVSGAAFCCRADVFRALGGFDGDFFAHMEEIDLCWRMQLA
;
A
#
# COMPACT_ATOMS: atom_id res chain seq x y z
N SER A 1 4.47 -15.19 -1.01
CA SER A 1 3.28 -15.13 -0.14
C SER A 1 2.08 -14.59 -0.91
N VAL A 2 2.16 -13.43 -1.57
CA VAL A 2 1.03 -12.71 -2.19
C VAL A 2 0.22 -13.56 -3.17
N VAL A 3 0.88 -14.20 -4.15
CA VAL A 3 0.20 -15.04 -5.15
C VAL A 3 -0.58 -16.20 -4.51
N ALA A 4 -0.03 -16.80 -3.44
CA ALA A 4 -0.69 -17.89 -2.73
C ALA A 4 -1.83 -17.43 -1.82
N ALA A 5 -1.81 -16.18 -1.36
CA ALA A 5 -2.79 -15.59 -0.45
C ALA A 5 -3.85 -14.75 -1.18
N ALA A 6 -3.77 -14.62 -2.51
CA ALA A 6 -4.74 -13.85 -3.29
C ALA A 6 -6.09 -14.57 -3.36
N PRO A 7 -7.19 -13.94 -2.92
CA PRO A 7 -8.53 -14.52 -3.01
C PRO A 7 -9.04 -14.56 -4.46
N ALA A 8 -10.14 -15.27 -4.69
CA ALA A 8 -10.80 -15.28 -5.99
C ALA A 8 -11.25 -13.87 -6.39
N GLY A 9 -11.04 -13.50 -7.66
CA GLY A 9 -11.33 -12.17 -8.19
C GLY A 9 -10.23 -11.14 -8.01
N VAL A 10 -9.12 -11.51 -7.36
CA VAL A 10 -7.94 -10.65 -7.24
C VAL A 10 -6.87 -11.08 -8.25
N GLU A 11 -6.45 -10.17 -9.09
CA GLU A 11 -5.31 -10.35 -10.00
C GLU A 11 -4.04 -9.79 -9.36
N VAL A 12 -2.96 -10.57 -9.39
CA VAL A 12 -1.63 -10.13 -8.95
C VAL A 12 -0.83 -9.70 -10.17
N ILE A 13 -0.45 -8.43 -10.20
CA ILE A 13 0.33 -7.83 -11.28
C ILE A 13 1.63 -7.30 -10.68
N VAL A 14 2.75 -7.63 -11.29
CA VAL A 14 4.06 -7.07 -10.93
C VAL A 14 4.36 -5.88 -11.83
N ALA A 15 4.45 -4.70 -11.24
CA ALA A 15 4.91 -3.50 -11.92
C ALA A 15 6.44 -3.39 -11.81
N ASP A 16 7.15 -3.86 -12.83
CA ASP A 16 8.61 -3.76 -12.88
C ASP A 16 9.05 -2.34 -13.27
N ASN A 17 9.55 -1.60 -12.31
CA ASN A 17 9.94 -0.20 -12.44
C ASN A 17 11.38 -0.06 -12.97
N GLY A 18 11.69 -0.80 -14.04
CA GLY A 18 12.97 -0.74 -14.74
C GLY A 18 14.11 -1.49 -14.02
N SER A 19 13.86 -2.69 -13.50
CA SER A 19 14.89 -3.55 -12.90
C SER A 19 16.00 -3.87 -13.88
N THR A 20 17.24 -3.84 -13.39
CA THR A 20 18.45 -4.13 -14.17
C THR A 20 19.19 -5.39 -13.70
N ASP A 21 18.63 -6.07 -12.70
CA ASP A 21 19.12 -7.33 -12.13
C ASP A 21 18.34 -8.55 -12.67
N ASP A 22 18.51 -9.70 -12.02
CA ASP A 22 17.86 -10.95 -12.40
C ASP A 22 16.38 -11.08 -11.97
N SER A 23 15.76 -10.01 -11.43
CA SER A 23 14.38 -10.03 -10.90
C SER A 23 13.36 -10.54 -11.91
N LEU A 24 13.41 -10.06 -13.17
CA LEU A 24 12.49 -10.50 -14.23
C LEU A 24 12.69 -11.97 -14.61
N ALA A 25 13.93 -12.45 -14.64
CA ALA A 25 14.23 -13.85 -14.92
C ALA A 25 13.73 -14.75 -13.79
N ALA A 26 13.91 -14.33 -12.54
CA ALA A 26 13.41 -15.05 -11.36
C ALA A 26 11.86 -15.10 -11.34
N LEU A 27 11.19 -14.00 -11.67
CA LEU A 27 9.72 -13.95 -11.80
C LEU A 27 9.23 -14.92 -12.89
N ALA A 28 9.82 -14.88 -14.07
CA ALA A 28 9.42 -15.74 -15.19
C ALA A 28 9.62 -17.24 -14.86
N ALA A 29 10.67 -17.58 -14.12
CA ALA A 29 10.94 -18.95 -13.71
C ALA A 29 10.04 -19.43 -12.55
N GLY A 30 9.80 -18.58 -11.56
CA GLY A 30 9.06 -18.95 -10.35
C GLY A 30 7.55 -18.74 -10.45
N PHE A 31 7.11 -17.76 -11.23
CA PHE A 31 5.71 -17.32 -11.31
C PHE A 31 5.28 -17.02 -12.74
N PRO A 32 5.31 -18.01 -13.66
CA PRO A 32 5.07 -17.78 -15.08
C PRO A 32 3.65 -17.32 -15.44
N SER A 33 2.70 -17.43 -14.51
CA SER A 33 1.31 -17.00 -14.68
C SER A 33 1.04 -15.57 -14.19
N VAL A 34 2.02 -14.93 -13.55
CA VAL A 34 1.85 -13.55 -13.06
C VAL A 34 2.05 -12.56 -14.19
N THR A 35 1.12 -11.64 -14.34
CA THR A 35 1.23 -10.54 -15.29
C THR A 35 2.35 -9.58 -14.85
N VAL A 36 3.25 -9.24 -15.78
CA VAL A 36 4.34 -8.29 -15.53
C VAL A 36 4.19 -7.08 -16.43
N LEU A 37 3.99 -5.91 -15.84
CA LEU A 37 4.03 -4.61 -16.52
C LEU A 37 5.44 -4.04 -16.41
N ARG A 38 6.16 -4.03 -17.53
CA ARG A 38 7.55 -3.59 -17.56
C ARG A 38 7.67 -2.14 -18.00
N MET A 39 8.33 -1.31 -17.21
CA MET A 39 8.67 0.07 -17.53
C MET A 39 10.08 0.15 -18.13
N ASP A 40 10.31 1.18 -18.92
CA ASP A 40 11.58 1.41 -19.63
C ASP A 40 12.70 1.92 -18.70
N ARG A 41 12.32 2.48 -17.53
CA ARG A 41 13.24 3.00 -16.51
C ARG A 41 12.56 3.10 -15.15
N ASN A 42 13.34 3.42 -14.12
CA ASN A 42 12.82 3.72 -12.78
C ASN A 42 12.20 5.14 -12.74
N TYR A 43 10.90 5.20 -12.45
CA TYR A 43 10.10 6.41 -12.29
C TYR A 43 9.86 6.81 -10.83
N GLY A 44 10.56 6.19 -9.88
CA GLY A 44 10.27 6.32 -8.45
C GLY A 44 9.01 5.55 -8.05
N PHE A 45 8.64 5.68 -6.80
CA PHE A 45 7.44 5.01 -6.28
C PHE A 45 6.16 5.60 -6.90
N ALA A 46 5.95 6.91 -6.75
CA ALA A 46 4.77 7.62 -7.25
C ALA A 46 4.58 7.45 -8.77
N GLY A 47 5.61 7.74 -9.56
CA GLY A 47 5.54 7.64 -11.02
C GLY A 47 5.42 6.20 -11.51
N GLY A 48 6.01 5.24 -10.82
CA GLY A 48 5.91 3.82 -11.14
C GLY A 48 4.49 3.30 -10.98
N TYR A 49 3.86 3.55 -9.85
CA TYR A 49 2.46 3.14 -9.64
C TYR A 49 1.50 3.88 -10.56
N ASN A 50 1.62 5.18 -10.74
CA ASN A 50 0.74 5.91 -11.66
C ASN A 50 0.75 5.29 -13.07
N ARG A 51 1.94 5.00 -13.62
CA ARG A 51 2.09 4.38 -14.95
C ARG A 51 1.54 2.96 -15.02
N ALA A 52 1.76 2.16 -13.99
CA ALA A 52 1.21 0.81 -13.94
C ALA A 52 -0.32 0.84 -13.94
N LEU A 53 -0.92 1.71 -13.13
CA LEU A 53 -2.37 1.79 -12.94
C LEU A 53 -3.11 2.40 -14.14
N GLU A 54 -2.43 3.13 -15.05
CA GLU A 54 -3.01 3.56 -16.33
C GLU A 54 -3.50 2.39 -17.20
N HIS A 55 -2.96 1.19 -16.98
CA HIS A 55 -3.23 -0.01 -17.78
C HIS A 55 -4.08 -1.06 -17.04
N ILE A 56 -4.55 -0.74 -15.83
CA ILE A 56 -5.27 -1.69 -14.97
C ILE A 56 -6.69 -1.15 -14.72
N GLU A 57 -7.69 -1.96 -15.09
CA GLU A 57 -9.10 -1.69 -14.77
C GLU A 57 -9.54 -2.59 -13.61
N ALA A 58 -9.97 -1.98 -12.50
CA ALA A 58 -10.44 -2.67 -11.31
C ALA A 58 -11.35 -1.76 -10.48
N ASP A 59 -12.09 -2.32 -9.53
CA ASP A 59 -12.87 -1.56 -8.54
C ASP A 59 -11.96 -1.00 -7.44
N TYR A 60 -10.96 -1.80 -7.06
CA TYR A 60 -9.96 -1.44 -6.04
C TYR A 60 -8.55 -1.64 -6.57
N TYR A 61 -7.64 -0.78 -6.17
CA TYR A 61 -6.21 -0.95 -6.33
C TYR A 61 -5.57 -1.30 -4.99
N LEU A 62 -4.83 -2.38 -4.94
CA LEU A 62 -3.96 -2.70 -3.82
C LEU A 62 -2.51 -2.51 -4.24
N LEU A 63 -1.90 -1.45 -3.77
CA LEU A 63 -0.48 -1.20 -3.93
C LEU A 63 0.25 -1.90 -2.79
N LEU A 64 1.16 -2.80 -3.15
CA LEU A 64 1.86 -3.63 -2.17
C LEU A 64 3.35 -3.66 -2.50
N ASN A 65 4.17 -3.35 -1.52
CA ASN A 65 5.61 -3.43 -1.67
C ASN A 65 6.09 -4.88 -1.79
N SER A 66 7.15 -5.09 -2.55
CA SER A 66 7.71 -6.43 -2.81
C SER A 66 8.37 -7.09 -1.58
N ASP A 67 8.66 -6.31 -0.54
CA ASP A 67 9.25 -6.74 0.73
C ASP A 67 8.22 -6.99 1.85
N VAL A 68 6.93 -7.03 1.50
CA VAL A 68 5.84 -7.34 2.44
C VAL A 68 5.50 -8.82 2.40
N GLU A 69 5.44 -9.45 3.58
CA GLU A 69 4.90 -10.80 3.76
C GLU A 69 3.41 -10.73 4.10
N THR A 70 2.59 -11.48 3.36
CA THR A 70 1.13 -11.51 3.55
C THR A 70 0.68 -12.86 4.12
N PRO A 71 -0.03 -12.89 5.26
CA PRO A 71 -0.66 -14.10 5.77
C PRO A 71 -1.91 -14.47 4.95
N GLU A 72 -2.38 -15.70 5.09
CA GLU A 72 -3.63 -16.13 4.50
C GLU A 72 -4.81 -15.31 5.05
N GLY A 73 -5.75 -14.93 4.19
CA GLY A 73 -6.97 -14.22 4.57
C GLY A 73 -6.81 -12.73 4.90
N TRP A 74 -5.61 -12.17 4.81
CA TRP A 74 -5.33 -10.77 5.22
C TRP A 74 -6.09 -9.71 4.42
N LEU A 75 -6.38 -9.97 3.14
CA LEU A 75 -6.99 -8.99 2.24
C LEU A 75 -8.51 -8.90 2.41
N ALA A 76 -9.17 -10.00 2.76
CA ALA A 76 -10.62 -10.04 2.86
C ALA A 76 -11.20 -8.99 3.84
N PRO A 77 -10.67 -8.79 5.06
CA PRO A 77 -11.17 -7.73 5.94
C PRO A 77 -11.00 -6.31 5.39
N ILE A 78 -9.98 -6.08 4.58
CA ILE A 78 -9.73 -4.76 3.95
C ILE A 78 -10.78 -4.48 2.88
N LEU A 79 -11.06 -5.46 2.01
CA LEU A 79 -12.10 -5.34 1.00
C LEU A 79 -13.49 -5.22 1.64
N ASP A 80 -13.79 -6.03 2.65
CA ASP A 80 -15.04 -5.94 3.41
C ASP A 80 -15.23 -4.57 4.08
N CYS A 81 -14.16 -3.96 4.57
CA CYS A 81 -14.19 -2.61 5.13
C CYS A 81 -14.58 -1.58 4.06
N LEU A 82 -13.96 -1.62 2.90
CA LEU A 82 -14.27 -0.73 1.79
C LEU A 82 -15.70 -0.96 1.27
N ASP A 83 -16.14 -2.21 1.12
CA ASP A 83 -17.48 -2.53 0.63
C ASP A 83 -18.59 -2.05 1.57
N ARG A 84 -18.39 -2.16 2.89
CA ARG A 84 -19.36 -1.71 3.90
C ARG A 84 -19.39 -0.20 4.09
N ASN A 85 -18.32 0.51 3.76
CA ASN A 85 -18.15 1.94 4.04
C ASN A 85 -17.85 2.71 2.74
N PRO A 86 -18.88 3.12 1.97
CA PRO A 86 -18.68 3.79 0.68
C PRO A 86 -17.94 5.13 0.78
N ASP A 87 -17.96 5.77 1.94
CA ASP A 87 -17.25 7.04 2.20
C ASP A 87 -15.76 6.84 2.52
N VAL A 88 -15.31 5.59 2.69
CA VAL A 88 -13.88 5.29 2.90
C VAL A 88 -13.21 5.14 1.55
N ALA A 89 -12.24 6.00 1.26
CA ALA A 89 -11.50 6.02 0.01
C ALA A 89 -10.33 5.02 -0.01
N VAL A 90 -9.71 4.77 1.15
CA VAL A 90 -8.53 3.93 1.30
C VAL A 90 -8.54 3.19 2.63
N ALA A 91 -8.07 1.94 2.62
CA ALA A 91 -7.88 1.13 3.83
C ALA A 91 -6.54 0.41 3.77
N ALA A 92 -5.97 0.12 4.95
CA ALA A 92 -4.71 -0.62 5.07
C ALA A 92 -4.70 -1.48 6.33
N PRO A 93 -3.94 -2.58 6.34
CA PRO A 93 -3.73 -3.35 7.55
C PRO A 93 -2.73 -2.64 8.47
N LYS A 94 -2.67 -3.06 9.73
CA LYS A 94 -1.50 -2.76 10.56
C LYS A 94 -0.29 -3.55 10.03
N LEU A 95 0.87 -2.95 10.08
CA LEU A 95 2.12 -3.52 9.63
C LEU A 95 3.01 -3.87 10.81
N ILE A 96 3.51 -5.10 10.81
CA ILE A 96 4.39 -5.65 11.85
C ILE A 96 5.78 -5.82 11.27
N SER A 97 6.80 -5.54 12.05
CA SER A 97 8.19 -5.71 11.65
C SER A 97 8.52 -7.18 11.34
N CYS A 98 9.12 -7.45 10.17
CA CYS A 98 9.61 -8.78 9.85
C CYS A 98 10.82 -9.18 10.70
N ALA A 99 11.59 -8.20 11.20
CA ALA A 99 12.77 -8.44 12.03
C ALA A 99 12.40 -8.80 13.48
N ASP A 100 11.37 -8.16 14.03
CA ASP A 100 10.79 -8.49 15.34
C ASP A 100 9.27 -8.45 15.25
N ARG A 101 8.64 -9.60 15.11
CA ARG A 101 7.17 -9.72 14.96
C ARG A 101 6.38 -9.33 16.21
N THR A 102 7.03 -8.89 17.27
CA THR A 102 6.41 -8.31 18.46
C THR A 102 6.31 -6.79 18.41
N GLU A 103 6.87 -6.15 17.39
CA GLU A 103 6.88 -4.69 17.22
C GLU A 103 6.18 -4.28 15.91
N PHE A 104 5.63 -3.06 15.89
CA PHE A 104 5.11 -2.49 14.67
C PHE A 104 6.22 -2.21 13.65
N GLU A 105 5.86 -2.19 12.38
CA GLU A 105 6.75 -1.72 11.32
C GLU A 105 6.97 -0.20 11.48
N TYR A 106 8.19 0.25 11.12
CA TYR A 106 8.62 1.63 11.37
C TYR A 106 7.87 2.66 10.50
N ALA A 107 7.65 2.41 9.22
CA ALA A 107 7.21 3.41 8.26
C ALA A 107 5.68 3.58 8.15
N GLY A 108 4.88 2.72 8.78
CA GLY A 108 3.43 2.78 8.64
C GLY A 108 2.66 2.31 9.85
N ALA A 109 3.26 1.40 10.62
CA ALA A 109 2.68 0.86 11.83
C ALA A 109 1.17 0.51 11.68
N ALA A 110 0.28 1.16 12.42
CA ALA A 110 -1.17 0.95 12.39
C ALA A 110 -1.94 2.17 11.83
N GLY A 111 -1.40 2.81 10.78
CA GLY A 111 -1.94 4.03 10.19
C GLY A 111 -1.48 5.30 10.90
N GLY A 112 -1.75 6.46 10.32
CA GLY A 112 -1.17 7.69 10.77
C GLY A 112 -2.11 8.88 10.87
N PHE A 113 -1.61 9.90 11.55
CA PHE A 113 -2.24 11.20 11.71
C PHE A 113 -1.26 12.31 11.34
N ILE A 114 -1.75 13.53 11.28
CA ILE A 114 -0.95 14.75 11.11
C ILE A 114 -1.23 15.66 12.29
N ASP A 115 -0.20 16.28 12.85
CA ASP A 115 -0.37 17.30 13.88
C ASP A 115 -0.78 18.65 13.26
N TYR A 116 -1.06 19.63 14.12
CA TYR A 116 -1.51 20.96 13.69
C TYR A 116 -0.44 21.77 12.90
N LEU A 117 0.81 21.32 12.91
CA LEU A 117 1.91 21.89 12.11
C LEU A 117 2.15 21.13 10.79
N GLY A 118 1.41 20.04 10.54
CA GLY A 118 1.56 19.21 9.36
C GLY A 118 2.59 18.08 9.51
N TYR A 119 3.09 17.80 10.72
CA TYR A 119 4.02 16.69 10.94
C TYR A 119 3.28 15.35 11.05
N PRO A 120 3.60 14.36 10.22
CA PRO A 120 2.97 13.06 10.29
C PRO A 120 3.54 12.22 11.44
N PHE A 121 2.67 11.43 12.07
CA PHE A 121 3.02 10.43 13.08
C PHE A 121 2.11 9.22 12.96
N CYS A 122 2.52 8.06 13.50
CA CYS A 122 1.80 6.80 13.36
C CYS A 122 1.24 6.31 14.70
N ARG A 123 0.12 5.58 14.62
CA ARG A 123 -0.29 4.68 15.69
C ARG A 123 0.74 3.56 15.77
N GLY A 124 1.37 3.36 16.92
CA GLY A 124 2.45 2.39 17.13
C GLY A 124 3.86 2.93 16.93
N ARG A 125 4.02 4.20 16.47
CA ARG A 125 5.33 4.82 16.39
C ARG A 125 5.28 6.35 16.50
N ILE A 126 6.11 6.90 17.37
CA ILE A 126 6.37 8.34 17.48
C ILE A 126 7.87 8.57 17.40
N LEU A 127 8.33 9.26 16.37
CA LEU A 127 9.74 9.48 16.07
C LEU A 127 10.51 8.14 15.99
N ARG A 128 11.45 7.91 16.92
CA ARG A 128 12.27 6.69 16.98
C ARG A 128 11.71 5.64 17.95
N CYS A 129 10.62 5.95 18.65
CA CYS A 129 9.99 5.03 19.58
C CYS A 129 8.94 4.20 18.84
N VAL A 130 9.23 2.92 18.63
CA VAL A 130 8.30 1.92 18.10
C VAL A 130 7.68 1.17 19.26
N GLU A 131 6.37 1.00 19.23
CA GLU A 131 5.64 0.24 20.26
C GLU A 131 5.68 -1.26 19.96
N LYS A 132 5.54 -2.06 21.01
CA LYS A 132 5.24 -3.47 20.85
C LYS A 132 3.76 -3.66 20.54
N ASP A 133 3.46 -4.55 19.59
CA ASP A 133 2.10 -4.98 19.34
C ASP A 133 1.59 -5.86 20.49
N ARG A 134 0.53 -5.43 21.14
CA ARG A 134 -0.18 -6.13 22.22
C ARG A 134 -1.68 -6.22 21.90
N GLY A 135 -2.07 -6.00 20.65
CA GLY A 135 -3.45 -5.90 20.22
C GLY A 135 -4.11 -4.53 20.48
N GLN A 136 -3.32 -3.52 20.86
CA GLN A 136 -3.86 -2.17 21.18
C GLN A 136 -4.44 -1.44 19.96
N TYR A 137 -4.14 -1.91 18.75
CA TYR A 137 -4.62 -1.34 17.49
C TYR A 137 -5.23 -2.40 16.57
N ASP A 138 -5.96 -3.36 17.14
CA ASP A 138 -6.69 -4.40 16.40
C ASP A 138 -8.09 -3.93 15.94
N ASP A 139 -8.49 -2.72 16.32
CA ASP A 139 -9.77 -2.12 15.95
C ASP A 139 -9.71 -1.43 14.57
N GLU A 140 -10.81 -1.51 13.81
CA GLU A 140 -11.02 -0.63 12.65
C GLU A 140 -11.12 0.81 13.15
N ARG A 141 -10.39 1.72 12.51
CA ARG A 141 -10.38 3.13 12.92
C ARG A 141 -10.06 4.07 11.78
N ASP A 142 -10.75 5.20 11.76
CA ASP A 142 -10.40 6.30 10.86
C ASP A 142 -9.02 6.85 11.21
N VAL A 143 -8.19 6.97 10.19
CA VAL A 143 -6.85 7.55 10.25
C VAL A 143 -6.71 8.63 9.18
N PHE A 144 -5.73 9.51 9.34
CA PHE A 144 -5.53 10.55 8.35
C PHE A 144 -4.80 10.02 7.10
N TRP A 145 -3.88 9.09 7.28
CA TRP A 145 -3.13 8.48 6.18
C TRP A 145 -2.80 7.01 6.49
N VAL A 146 -2.55 6.26 5.45
CA VAL A 146 -2.14 4.84 5.51
C VAL A 146 -0.81 4.65 4.79
N SER A 147 -0.07 3.60 5.15
CA SER A 147 1.25 3.33 4.55
C SER A 147 1.16 2.91 3.09
N GLY A 148 2.06 3.42 2.27
CA GLY A 148 2.27 2.97 0.90
C GLY A 148 2.75 1.53 0.77
N ALA A 149 3.20 0.90 1.86
CA ALA A 149 3.65 -0.50 1.84
C ALA A 149 2.49 -1.49 1.60
N ALA A 150 1.25 -1.15 2.00
CA ALA A 150 0.04 -1.92 1.72
C ALA A 150 -1.17 -0.96 1.66
N PHE A 151 -1.37 -0.34 0.53
CA PHE A 151 -2.32 0.74 0.29
C PHE A 151 -3.48 0.25 -0.59
N CYS A 152 -4.65 -0.04 -0.01
CA CYS A 152 -5.83 -0.49 -0.73
C CYS A 152 -6.82 0.65 -0.90
N CYS A 153 -7.04 1.12 -2.13
CA CYS A 153 -7.91 2.28 -2.40
C CYS A 153 -8.95 1.98 -3.48
N ARG A 154 -10.01 2.80 -3.49
CA ARG A 154 -10.97 2.82 -4.60
C ARG A 154 -10.29 3.33 -5.86
N ALA A 155 -10.41 2.57 -6.95
CA ALA A 155 -9.74 2.89 -8.20
C ALA A 155 -10.30 4.17 -8.86
N ASP A 156 -11.60 4.39 -8.75
CA ASP A 156 -12.26 5.61 -9.24
C ASP A 156 -11.79 6.87 -8.51
N VAL A 157 -11.67 6.80 -7.15
CA VAL A 157 -11.15 7.91 -6.33
C VAL A 157 -9.69 8.19 -6.66
N PHE A 158 -8.84 7.13 -6.76
CA PHE A 158 -7.44 7.28 -7.13
C PHE A 158 -7.29 8.01 -8.48
N ARG A 159 -8.06 7.58 -9.49
CA ARG A 159 -8.06 8.20 -10.83
C ARG A 159 -8.61 9.63 -10.83
N ALA A 160 -9.72 9.88 -10.11
CA ALA A 160 -10.33 11.21 -10.04
C ALA A 160 -9.40 12.26 -9.43
N LEU A 161 -8.54 11.84 -8.48
CA LEU A 161 -7.54 12.70 -7.85
C LEU A 161 -6.21 12.79 -8.64
N GLY A 162 -6.10 12.09 -9.78
CA GLY A 162 -4.89 12.10 -10.61
C GLY A 162 -3.75 11.21 -10.07
N GLY A 163 -4.05 10.29 -9.15
CA GLY A 163 -3.07 9.40 -8.55
C GLY A 163 -2.11 10.08 -7.57
N PHE A 164 -0.92 9.53 -7.42
CA PHE A 164 0.15 10.15 -6.64
C PHE A 164 0.70 11.38 -7.35
N ASP A 165 1.15 12.37 -6.59
CA ASP A 165 1.90 13.49 -7.17
C ASP A 165 3.31 13.00 -7.58
N GLY A 166 3.60 13.10 -8.87
CA GLY A 166 4.85 12.63 -9.46
C GLY A 166 6.11 13.40 -9.03
N ASP A 167 5.94 14.59 -8.43
CA ASP A 167 7.05 15.37 -7.89
C ASP A 167 7.63 14.71 -6.61
N PHE A 168 6.83 13.90 -5.92
CA PHE A 168 7.33 12.97 -4.90
C PHE A 168 7.93 11.75 -5.60
N PHE A 169 9.21 11.67 -5.69
CA PHE A 169 9.88 10.50 -6.27
C PHE A 169 9.66 9.25 -5.40
N ALA A 170 9.83 9.39 -4.11
CA ALA A 170 9.53 8.42 -3.06
C ALA A 170 9.41 9.12 -1.70
N HIS A 171 8.53 8.59 -0.85
CA HIS A 171 8.15 9.07 0.47
C HIS A 171 7.25 10.31 0.47
N MET A 172 6.22 10.27 1.32
CA MET A 172 5.20 11.29 1.54
C MET A 172 4.10 11.36 0.45
N GLU A 173 4.24 10.69 -0.69
CA GLU A 173 3.23 10.65 -1.76
C GLU A 173 1.91 10.04 -1.30
N GLU A 174 1.97 9.03 -0.43
CA GLU A 174 0.79 8.40 0.15
C GLU A 174 0.08 9.33 1.14
N ILE A 175 0.85 10.13 1.88
CA ILE A 175 0.30 11.12 2.83
C ILE A 175 -0.38 12.24 2.06
N ASP A 176 0.25 12.76 1.00
CA ASP A 176 -0.32 13.76 0.13
C ASP A 176 -1.63 13.26 -0.52
N LEU A 177 -1.62 12.05 -1.07
CA LEU A 177 -2.81 11.47 -1.68
C LEU A 177 -3.93 11.29 -0.64
N CYS A 178 -3.64 10.77 0.56
CA CYS A 178 -4.61 10.67 1.64
C CYS A 178 -5.16 12.04 2.04
N TRP A 179 -4.32 13.07 2.08
CA TRP A 179 -4.78 14.45 2.35
C TRP A 179 -5.75 14.93 1.26
N ARG A 180 -5.43 14.71 -0.01
CA ARG A 180 -6.34 15.06 -1.12
C ARG A 180 -7.66 14.27 -1.06
N MET A 181 -7.62 13.00 -0.63
CA MET A 181 -8.82 12.19 -0.36
C MET A 181 -9.69 12.77 0.76
N GLN A 182 -9.09 13.33 1.81
CA GLN A 182 -9.83 13.97 2.91
C GLN A 182 -10.50 15.30 2.50
N LEU A 183 -10.02 15.94 1.44
CA LEU A 183 -10.54 17.23 0.96
C LEU A 183 -11.60 17.08 -0.14
N ALA A 184 -11.74 15.91 -0.74
CA ALA A 184 -12.65 15.64 -1.85
C ALA A 184 -14.03 15.17 -1.38
#